data_0399b22be38f1afb4c87fc1723a6ac5a
#
_entry.id   0399b22be38f1afb4c87fc1723a6ac5a
#
_cell.length_a   1.000
_cell.length_b   1.000
_cell.length_c   1.000
_cell.angle_alpha   90.00
_cell.angle_beta   90.00
_cell.angle_gamma   90.00
#
_symmetry.space_group_name_H-M   'P 1'
#
loop_
_entity.id
_entity.type
_entity.pdbx_description
1 polymer ?
#
loop_
_entity_poly.entity_id
_entity_poly.type
_entity_poly.pdbx_seq_one_letter_code
_entity_poly.pdbx_strand_id
1 'polypeptide(L)'
;IIEDSPIYSPEFQTWVKDALSHYWGGAKLTESPLLGLRIVDLAAGQQGNSPVNALRSVLIQAIERLRPEGERRLTTSEWLLYNILEMKFIRGLKVRDIARRLAMSESDLYRKQRVAIAEVAMALADLEQNGDAPPQAQG
;
A
#
# COMPACT_ATOMS: atom_id res chain seq x y z
N ILE A 1 4.34 15.61 -19.12
CA ILE A 1 5.32 14.71 -18.55
C ILE A 1 4.90 14.24 -17.19
N ILE A 2 4.68 15.17 -16.30
CA ILE A 2 4.11 14.80 -15.02
C ILE A 2 2.79 14.09 -15.25
N GLU A 3 2.07 14.52 -16.26
CA GLU A 3 0.78 13.92 -16.60
C GLU A 3 0.88 12.47 -17.02
N ASP A 4 2.08 12.02 -17.37
CA ASP A 4 2.28 10.63 -17.75
C ASP A 4 2.50 9.73 -16.56
N SER A 5 2.63 10.29 -15.37
CA SER A 5 2.84 9.47 -14.18
C SER A 5 1.60 8.63 -13.90
N PRO A 6 1.80 7.36 -13.47
CA PRO A 6 0.66 6.52 -13.11
C PRO A 6 -0.28 7.14 -12.08
N ILE A 7 0.21 8.04 -11.22
CA ILE A 7 -0.64 8.61 -10.19
C ILE A 7 -1.77 9.46 -10.74
N TYR A 8 -1.66 9.89 -12.00
CA TYR A 8 -2.70 10.72 -12.62
C TYR A 8 -3.70 9.92 -13.42
N SER A 9 -3.52 8.60 -13.52
CA SER A 9 -4.46 7.75 -14.22
C SER A 9 -5.72 7.55 -13.38
N PRO A 10 -6.91 7.55 -14.01
CA PRO A 10 -8.13 7.21 -13.27
C PRO A 10 -8.12 5.77 -12.77
N GLU A 11 -7.21 4.95 -13.28
CA GLU A 11 -7.10 3.55 -12.86
C GLU A 11 -6.06 3.33 -11.76
N PHE A 12 -5.45 4.41 -11.27
CA PHE A 12 -4.36 4.28 -10.31
C PHE A 12 -4.78 3.47 -9.08
N GLN A 13 -5.94 3.77 -8.53
CA GLN A 13 -6.41 3.06 -7.34
C GLN A 13 -6.63 1.58 -7.60
N THR A 14 -7.13 1.25 -8.80
CA THR A 14 -7.31 -0.15 -9.19
C THR A 14 -5.97 -0.86 -9.27
N TRP A 15 -4.96 -0.18 -9.82
CA TRP A 15 -3.62 -0.77 -9.90
C TRP A 15 -3.03 -0.99 -8.51
N VAL A 16 -3.30 -0.09 -7.58
CA VAL A 16 -2.86 -0.28 -6.20
C VAL A 16 -3.54 -1.49 -5.57
N LYS A 17 -4.84 -1.60 -5.77
CA LYS A 17 -5.58 -2.75 -5.27
C LYS A 17 -5.05 -4.06 -5.84
N ASP A 18 -4.79 -4.08 -7.15
CA ASP A 18 -4.28 -5.29 -7.81
C ASP A 18 -2.91 -5.67 -7.27
N ALA A 19 -2.03 -4.68 -7.11
CA ALA A 19 -0.70 -4.94 -6.60
C ALA A 19 -0.74 -5.46 -5.16
N LEU A 20 -1.60 -4.88 -4.33
CA LEU A 20 -1.76 -5.36 -2.97
C LEU A 20 -2.31 -6.78 -2.93
N SER A 21 -3.32 -7.04 -3.77
CA SER A 21 -3.94 -8.36 -3.80
C SER A 21 -2.98 -9.44 -4.26
N HIS A 22 -1.95 -9.05 -5.01
CA HIS A 22 -0.94 -9.97 -5.50
C HIS A 22 0.44 -9.65 -4.92
N TYR A 23 0.44 -9.15 -3.68
CA TYR A 23 1.67 -8.70 -3.04
C TYR A 23 2.76 -9.77 -3.06
N TRP A 24 2.40 -11.03 -2.90
CA TRP A 24 3.36 -12.12 -2.83
C TRP A 24 3.67 -12.77 -4.17
N GLY A 25 3.00 -12.35 -5.24
CA GLY A 25 3.34 -12.85 -6.58
C GLY A 25 2.16 -12.81 -7.53
N GLY A 26 2.48 -12.91 -8.81
CA GLY A 26 1.49 -12.94 -9.87
C GLY A 26 1.67 -11.80 -10.84
N ALA A 27 1.03 -11.93 -12.02
CA ALA A 27 1.20 -10.95 -13.09
C ALA A 27 0.70 -9.56 -12.70
N LYS A 28 -0.32 -9.50 -11.85
CA LYS A 28 -0.82 -8.19 -11.42
C LYS A 28 0.21 -7.39 -10.63
N LEU A 29 1.21 -8.07 -10.10
CA LEU A 29 2.32 -7.40 -9.44
C LEU A 29 3.50 -7.25 -10.39
N THR A 30 3.90 -8.33 -11.06
CA THR A 30 5.11 -8.33 -11.87
C THR A 30 4.97 -7.51 -13.15
N GLU A 31 3.74 -7.26 -13.59
CA GLU A 31 3.47 -6.44 -14.76
C GLU A 31 2.66 -5.20 -14.40
N SER A 32 2.71 -4.79 -13.15
CA SER A 32 1.92 -3.67 -12.68
C SER A 32 2.40 -2.36 -13.30
N PRO A 33 1.47 -1.50 -13.73
CA PRO A 33 1.85 -0.15 -14.16
C PRO A 33 2.54 0.66 -13.07
N LEU A 34 2.38 0.25 -11.81
CA LEU A 34 3.06 0.94 -10.70
C LEU A 34 4.57 0.80 -10.78
N LEU A 35 5.07 -0.18 -11.54
CA LEU A 35 6.51 -0.30 -11.74
C LEU A 35 7.08 0.92 -12.45
N GLY A 36 6.24 1.71 -13.10
CA GLY A 36 6.67 2.95 -13.73
C GLY A 36 6.80 4.14 -12.79
N LEU A 37 6.48 3.95 -11.50
CA LEU A 37 6.65 5.04 -10.55
C LEU A 37 8.13 5.34 -10.32
N ARG A 38 8.44 6.63 -10.21
CA ARG A 38 9.80 7.08 -9.98
C ARG A 38 10.35 6.54 -8.66
N ILE A 39 9.51 6.50 -7.63
CA ILE A 39 9.94 6.00 -6.33
C ILE A 39 10.29 4.52 -6.37
N VAL A 40 9.68 3.75 -7.27
CA VAL A 40 10.02 2.34 -7.45
C VAL A 40 11.42 2.22 -8.05
N ASP A 41 11.71 3.04 -9.07
CA ASP A 41 13.04 3.05 -9.66
C ASP A 41 14.10 3.46 -8.65
N LEU A 42 13.81 4.46 -7.85
CA LEU A 42 14.74 4.90 -6.82
C LEU A 42 14.99 3.80 -5.80
N ALA A 43 13.96 3.12 -5.36
CA ALA A 43 14.11 2.05 -4.39
C ALA A 43 14.91 0.89 -4.97
N ALA A 44 14.68 0.55 -6.24
CA ALA A 44 15.42 -0.52 -6.89
C ALA A 44 16.91 -0.18 -6.95
N GLY A 45 17.22 1.05 -7.34
CA GLY A 45 18.60 1.48 -7.46
C GLY A 45 19.34 1.54 -6.13
N GLN A 46 18.68 2.08 -5.13
CA GLN A 46 19.31 2.27 -3.82
C GLN A 46 19.58 0.96 -3.11
N GLN A 47 18.70 0.00 -3.29
CA GLN A 47 18.78 -1.24 -2.52
C GLN A 47 19.31 -2.41 -3.33
N GLY A 48 19.59 -2.21 -4.61
CA GLY A 48 20.02 -3.31 -5.47
C GLY A 48 18.95 -4.35 -5.65
N ASN A 49 17.69 -3.99 -5.45
CA ASN A 49 16.58 -4.91 -5.56
C ASN A 49 16.03 -4.96 -6.98
N SER A 50 15.35 -6.06 -7.29
CA SER A 50 14.58 -6.10 -8.52
C SER A 50 13.46 -5.08 -8.46
N PRO A 51 12.93 -4.63 -9.62
CA PRO A 51 11.82 -3.69 -9.61
C PRO A 51 10.60 -4.20 -8.84
N VAL A 52 10.34 -5.50 -8.89
CA VAL A 52 9.20 -6.08 -8.18
C VAL A 52 9.40 -5.98 -6.67
N ASN A 53 10.60 -6.29 -6.20
CA ASN A 53 10.89 -6.16 -4.76
C ASN A 53 10.86 -4.71 -4.33
N ALA A 54 11.32 -3.81 -5.20
CA ALA A 54 11.24 -2.39 -4.92
C ALA A 54 9.79 -1.94 -4.80
N LEU A 55 8.92 -2.44 -5.67
CA LEU A 55 7.49 -2.11 -5.59
C LEU A 55 6.90 -2.60 -4.27
N ARG A 56 7.24 -3.83 -3.86
CA ARG A 56 6.77 -4.32 -2.55
C ARG A 56 7.21 -3.40 -1.42
N SER A 57 8.45 -2.97 -1.47
CA SER A 57 9.00 -2.08 -0.46
C SER A 57 8.25 -0.76 -0.40
N VAL A 58 7.95 -0.20 -1.56
CA VAL A 58 7.22 1.06 -1.64
C VAL A 58 5.78 0.91 -1.15
N LEU A 59 5.16 -0.22 -1.48
CA LEU A 59 3.81 -0.50 -0.98
C LEU A 59 3.79 -0.58 0.55
N ILE A 60 4.80 -1.22 1.13
CA ILE A 60 4.91 -1.30 2.59
C ILE A 60 5.08 0.10 3.17
N GLN A 61 5.90 0.94 2.55
CA GLN A 61 6.05 2.31 3.03
C GLN A 61 4.73 3.05 3.05
N ALA A 62 3.93 2.87 2.00
CA ALA A 62 2.63 3.52 1.93
C ALA A 62 1.68 3.00 3.01
N ILE A 63 1.70 1.70 3.25
CA ILE A 63 0.87 1.11 4.30
C ILE A 63 1.29 1.63 5.66
N GLU A 64 2.61 1.73 5.89
CA GLU A 64 3.11 2.20 7.18
C GLU A 64 2.71 3.64 7.47
N ARG A 65 2.41 4.42 6.45
CA ARG A 65 1.91 5.77 6.66
C ARG A 65 0.56 5.81 7.35
N LEU A 66 -0.18 4.71 7.28
CA LEU A 66 -1.49 4.63 7.93
C LEU A 66 -1.38 4.12 9.36
N ARG A 67 -0.19 3.70 9.77
CA ARG A 67 0.00 3.13 11.08
C ARG A 67 0.01 4.23 12.14
N PRO A 68 -0.87 4.16 13.15
CA PRO A 68 -0.82 5.13 14.24
C PRO A 68 0.40 4.93 15.11
N GLU A 69 0.73 5.93 15.88
CA GLU A 69 1.82 5.82 16.85
C GLU A 69 1.39 5.00 18.05
N GLY A 70 2.36 4.39 18.68
CA GLY A 70 2.11 3.64 19.89
C GLY A 70 1.93 2.16 19.64
N GLU A 71 1.44 1.49 20.66
CA GLU A 71 1.24 0.05 20.59
C GLU A 71 0.07 -0.30 19.70
N ARG A 72 0.21 -1.38 18.96
CA ARG A 72 -0.83 -1.85 18.06
C ARG A 72 -2.06 -2.29 18.85
N ARG A 73 -3.22 -1.84 18.38
CA ARG A 73 -4.50 -2.25 18.93
C ARG A 73 -5.36 -2.82 17.82
N LEU A 74 -6.12 -3.86 18.13
CA LEU A 74 -6.88 -4.55 17.08
C LEU A 74 -8.23 -3.92 16.80
N THR A 75 -8.89 -3.39 17.84
CA THR A 75 -10.29 -2.99 17.69
C THR A 75 -10.54 -1.50 17.77
N THR A 76 -9.52 -0.69 17.92
CA THR A 76 -9.73 0.76 17.93
C THR A 76 -9.83 1.28 16.50
N SER A 77 -10.66 2.31 16.31
CA SER A 77 -10.89 2.83 14.96
C SER A 77 -9.64 3.42 14.35
N GLU A 78 -8.72 3.96 15.15
CA GLU A 78 -7.48 4.53 14.65
C GLU A 78 -6.62 3.50 13.93
N TRP A 79 -6.65 2.25 14.39
CA TRP A 79 -5.80 1.18 13.85
C TRP A 79 -6.49 0.36 12.76
N LEU A 80 -7.76 0.65 12.50
CA LEU A 80 -8.58 -0.22 11.67
C LEU A 80 -8.03 -0.40 10.26
N LEU A 81 -7.73 0.71 9.57
CA LEU A 81 -7.28 0.61 8.19
C LEU A 81 -5.93 -0.09 8.09
N TYR A 82 -5.01 0.26 8.96
CA TYR A 82 -3.71 -0.40 8.97
C TYR A 82 -3.87 -1.90 9.23
N ASN A 83 -4.68 -2.27 10.21
CA ASN A 83 -4.89 -3.68 10.54
C ASN A 83 -5.47 -4.45 9.37
N ILE A 84 -6.44 -3.88 8.67
CA ILE A 84 -7.03 -4.54 7.52
C ILE A 84 -5.98 -4.80 6.45
N LEU A 85 -5.19 -3.77 6.13
CA LEU A 85 -4.17 -3.88 5.09
C LEU A 85 -3.12 -4.94 5.45
N GLU A 86 -2.64 -4.87 6.65
CA GLU A 86 -1.58 -5.78 7.08
C GLU A 86 -2.09 -7.22 7.15
N MET A 87 -3.26 -7.43 7.72
CA MET A 87 -3.81 -8.77 7.83
C MET A 87 -4.19 -9.36 6.49
N LYS A 88 -4.84 -8.56 5.63
CA LYS A 88 -5.37 -9.07 4.38
C LYS A 88 -4.27 -9.29 3.35
N PHE A 89 -3.41 -8.30 3.16
CA PHE A 89 -2.48 -8.32 2.03
C PHE A 89 -1.08 -8.79 2.40
N ILE A 90 -0.62 -8.47 3.58
CA ILE A 90 0.73 -8.86 3.99
C ILE A 90 0.71 -10.25 4.60
N ARG A 91 -0.22 -10.52 5.50
CA ARG A 91 -0.33 -11.84 6.12
C ARG A 91 -1.17 -12.82 5.33
N GLY A 92 -2.03 -12.32 4.43
CA GLY A 92 -2.86 -13.18 3.60
C GLY A 92 -3.96 -13.90 4.34
N LEU A 93 -4.46 -13.32 5.43
CA LEU A 93 -5.54 -13.94 6.18
C LEU A 93 -6.85 -13.86 5.41
N LYS A 94 -7.75 -14.78 5.69
CA LYS A 94 -9.06 -14.79 5.06
C LYS A 94 -9.95 -13.71 5.65
N VAL A 95 -10.83 -13.18 4.81
CA VAL A 95 -11.74 -12.11 5.22
C VAL A 95 -12.52 -12.49 6.48
N ARG A 96 -13.01 -13.73 6.55
CA ARG A 96 -13.77 -14.18 7.69
C ARG A 96 -12.96 -14.09 8.99
N ASP A 97 -11.69 -14.49 8.91
CA ASP A 97 -10.84 -14.47 10.10
C ASP A 97 -10.50 -13.05 10.51
N ILE A 98 -10.27 -12.18 9.54
CA ILE A 98 -9.98 -10.77 9.84
C ILE A 98 -11.19 -10.13 10.49
N ALA A 99 -12.38 -10.34 9.92
CA ALA A 99 -13.61 -9.76 10.47
C ALA A 99 -13.81 -10.19 11.91
N ARG A 100 -13.55 -11.46 12.19
CA ARG A 100 -13.69 -11.97 13.55
C ARG A 100 -12.70 -11.30 14.50
N ARG A 101 -11.45 -11.19 14.09
CA ARG A 101 -10.41 -10.57 14.92
C ARG A 101 -10.67 -9.10 15.16
N LEU A 102 -11.21 -8.41 14.18
CA LEU A 102 -11.47 -6.99 14.28
C LEU A 102 -12.88 -6.68 14.81
N ALA A 103 -13.65 -7.73 15.15
CA ALA A 103 -14.98 -7.60 15.71
C ALA A 103 -15.91 -6.81 14.81
N MET A 104 -15.95 -7.17 13.53
CA MET A 104 -16.79 -6.47 12.56
C MET A 104 -17.39 -7.47 11.58
N SER A 105 -18.42 -7.04 10.85
CA SER A 105 -19.02 -7.87 9.83
C SER A 105 -18.14 -7.90 8.59
N GLU A 106 -18.31 -8.93 7.75
CA GLU A 106 -17.56 -9.00 6.51
C GLU A 106 -17.93 -7.86 5.56
N SER A 107 -19.20 -7.45 5.57
CA SER A 107 -19.62 -6.32 4.75
C SER A 107 -18.90 -5.03 5.14
N ASP A 108 -18.80 -4.80 6.45
CA ASP A 108 -18.08 -3.64 6.94
C ASP A 108 -16.61 -3.74 6.61
N LEU A 109 -16.05 -4.94 6.70
CA LEU A 109 -14.65 -5.15 6.38
C LEU A 109 -14.38 -4.78 4.92
N TYR A 110 -15.21 -5.24 3.99
CA TYR A 110 -15.03 -4.90 2.58
C TYR A 110 -15.14 -3.41 2.34
N ARG A 111 -16.07 -2.76 3.03
CA ARG A 111 -16.25 -1.32 2.90
C ARG A 111 -15.03 -0.57 3.40
N LYS A 112 -14.52 -0.96 4.56
CA LYS A 112 -13.33 -0.33 5.13
C LYS A 112 -12.07 -0.66 4.34
N GLN A 113 -12.04 -1.84 3.73
CA GLN A 113 -10.91 -2.21 2.87
C GLN A 113 -10.81 -1.26 1.68
N ARG A 114 -11.94 -0.89 1.09
CA ARG A 114 -11.90 0.08 -0.02
C ARG A 114 -11.36 1.42 0.44
N VAL A 115 -11.76 1.87 1.63
CA VAL A 115 -11.22 3.10 2.19
C VAL A 115 -9.71 2.98 2.40
N ALA A 116 -9.28 1.84 2.94
CA ALA A 116 -7.86 1.61 3.20
C ALA A 116 -7.04 1.64 1.93
N ILE A 117 -7.54 1.01 0.86
CA ILE A 117 -6.84 1.00 -0.42
C ILE A 117 -6.75 2.42 -0.98
N ALA A 118 -7.83 3.19 -0.86
CA ALA A 118 -7.80 4.58 -1.31
C ALA A 118 -6.74 5.39 -0.55
N GLU A 119 -6.61 5.14 0.75
CA GLU A 119 -5.59 5.82 1.55
C GLU A 119 -4.18 5.41 1.15
N VAL A 120 -3.98 4.13 0.82
CA VAL A 120 -2.68 3.69 0.32
C VAL A 120 -2.36 4.37 -1.01
N ALA A 121 -3.36 4.48 -1.89
CA ALA A 121 -3.17 5.16 -3.17
C ALA A 121 -2.77 6.62 -2.96
N MET A 122 -3.39 7.29 -2.01
CA MET A 122 -3.04 8.68 -1.68
C MET A 122 -1.63 8.77 -1.12
N ALA A 123 -1.26 7.82 -0.27
CA ALA A 123 0.09 7.80 0.29
C ALA A 123 1.13 7.56 -0.79
N LEU A 124 0.84 6.65 -1.74
CA LEU A 124 1.75 6.41 -2.85
C LEU A 124 1.91 7.63 -3.74
N ALA A 125 0.79 8.32 -4.04
CA ALA A 125 0.84 9.52 -4.84
C ALA A 125 1.68 10.60 -4.15
N ASP A 126 1.53 10.72 -2.85
CA ASP A 126 2.31 11.68 -2.09
C ASP A 126 3.79 11.31 -2.11
N LEU A 127 4.11 10.03 -1.92
CA LEU A 127 5.49 9.56 -2.01
C LEU A 127 6.08 9.84 -3.39
N GLU A 128 5.29 9.63 -4.43
CA GLU A 128 5.77 9.85 -5.80
C GLU A 128 6.07 11.32 -6.05
N GLN A 129 5.21 12.20 -5.56
CA GLN A 129 5.39 13.63 -5.77
C GLN A 129 6.48 14.22 -4.90
N ASN A 130 6.67 13.67 -3.70
CA ASN A 130 7.60 14.21 -2.72
C ASN A 130 8.68 13.23 -2.30
N GLY A 131 8.64 12.03 -2.88
CA GLY A 131 9.46 10.93 -2.40
C GLY A 131 10.93 11.05 -2.65
N ASP A 132 11.35 11.93 -3.56
CA ASP A 132 12.76 12.14 -3.81
C ASP A 132 13.36 13.09 -2.78
N ALA A 133 12.52 13.75 -1.98
CA ALA A 133 13.01 14.55 -0.89
C ALA A 133 13.34 13.60 0.25
N PRO A 134 14.61 13.34 0.52
CA PRO A 134 14.93 12.30 1.49
C PRO A 134 14.48 12.73 2.87
N PRO A 135 13.76 11.87 3.57
CA PRO A 135 13.32 12.19 4.91
C PRO A 135 14.47 12.54 5.83
N GLN A 136 15.59 11.89 5.58
CA GLN A 136 16.74 12.13 6.41
C GLN A 136 17.40 13.45 6.10
N ALA A 137 16.97 14.12 5.05
CA ALA A 137 17.50 15.44 4.76
C ALA A 137 17.23 16.36 5.92
N GLN A 138 16.21 16.09 6.67
CA GLN A 138 15.89 16.89 7.82
C GLN A 138 16.50 16.34 9.09
N GLY A 139 16.99 15.16 9.00
CA GLY A 139 17.60 14.54 10.19
C GLY A 139 19.01 14.96 10.34
#